data_8ff4d2a25cac1f1000d4bc68d87b3d70
#
_entry.id   8ff4d2a25cac1f1000d4bc68d87b3d70
#
_cell.length_a   1.000
_cell.length_b   1.000
_cell.length_c   1.000
_cell.angle_alpha   90.00
_cell.angle_beta   90.00
_cell.angle_gamma   90.00
#
_symmetry.space_group_name_H-M   'P 1'
#
loop_
_entity.id
_entity.type
_entity.pdbx_description
1 polymer ?
#
loop_
_entity_poly.entity_id
_entity_poly.type
_entity_poly.pdbx_seq_one_letter_code
_entity_poly.pdbx_strand_id
1 'polypeptide(L)'
;MLAYALASKPCSEATNMLFFLLHWASLCHTFRENQHILIQRKEEVSIMFDLISISEAIKRSYDSEGLLVDVRSEEVFKKGHLPMAVNLPFEEIMNEKFDIEAIEKDFNIEKEQPVFLYCDTGSTSMLAAKKLDSVGIHAYSVVGGIMFYKGYLEKEKNDLWTMVRTS
;
A
#
# COMPACT_ATOMS: atom_id res chain seq x y z
N MET A 1 30.57 -48.36 -71.87
CA MET A 1 31.59 -47.28 -71.60
C MET A 1 30.86 -46.14 -71.02
N LEU A 2 31.25 -45.78 -69.91
CA LEU A 2 31.23 -44.54 -69.02
C LEU A 2 30.66 -44.82 -67.63
N ALA A 3 31.64 -44.96 -66.75
CA ALA A 3 31.50 -45.04 -65.32
C ALA A 3 31.13 -43.66 -64.73
N TYR A 4 30.16 -43.62 -63.90
CA TYR A 4 30.00 -43.30 -62.57
C TYR A 4 30.91 -42.28 -61.88
N ALA A 5 30.39 -41.30 -61.35
CA ALA A 5 30.87 -40.71 -60.13
C ALA A 5 29.66 -40.42 -59.18
N LEU A 6 29.48 -41.31 -58.25
CA LEU A 6 28.70 -41.05 -57.06
C LEU A 6 29.51 -40.15 -56.14
N ALA A 7 29.19 -38.86 -56.10
CA ALA A 7 29.65 -37.97 -55.10
C ALA A 7 28.76 -38.11 -53.86
N SER A 8 29.32 -38.70 -52.83
CA SER A 8 28.78 -38.69 -51.47
C SER A 8 28.61 -37.30 -50.96
N LYS A 9 27.38 -36.88 -50.66
CA LYS A 9 27.13 -35.67 -49.89
C LYS A 9 27.38 -35.96 -48.43
N PRO A 10 28.18 -35.19 -47.74
CA PRO A 10 28.34 -35.33 -46.31
C PRO A 10 27.12 -34.80 -45.57
N CYS A 11 26.77 -35.53 -44.57
CA CYS A 11 25.74 -35.29 -43.56
C CYS A 11 25.88 -33.89 -42.94
N SER A 12 25.04 -32.94 -43.30
CA SER A 12 24.95 -31.62 -42.67
C SER A 12 23.69 -31.44 -41.82
N GLU A 13 22.96 -32.51 -41.56
CA GLU A 13 21.70 -32.39 -40.79
C GLU A 13 21.92 -32.37 -39.28
N ALA A 14 23.05 -32.85 -38.76
CA ALA A 14 23.33 -32.86 -37.33
C ALA A 14 23.64 -31.47 -36.79
N THR A 15 24.23 -30.58 -37.58
CA THR A 15 24.56 -29.21 -37.18
C THR A 15 23.31 -28.32 -37.14
N ASN A 16 22.34 -28.57 -37.98
CA ASN A 16 21.08 -27.80 -37.95
C ASN A 16 20.21 -28.12 -36.73
N MET A 17 20.19 -29.39 -36.29
CA MET A 17 19.41 -29.76 -35.12
C MET A 17 19.96 -29.19 -33.81
N LEU A 18 21.28 -29.11 -33.69
CA LEU A 18 21.95 -28.49 -32.54
C LEU A 18 21.68 -27.00 -32.51
N PHE A 19 21.70 -26.33 -33.64
CA PHE A 19 21.39 -24.92 -33.77
C PHE A 19 19.92 -24.60 -33.43
N PHE A 20 18.98 -25.46 -33.86
CA PHE A 20 17.58 -25.35 -33.48
C PHE A 20 17.35 -25.57 -31.99
N LEU A 21 18.02 -26.54 -31.38
CA LEU A 21 17.92 -26.80 -29.94
C LEU A 21 18.47 -25.68 -29.10
N LEU A 22 19.60 -25.10 -29.50
CA LEU A 22 20.20 -23.92 -28.82
C LEU A 22 19.34 -22.68 -28.99
N HIS A 23 18.75 -22.47 -30.17
CA HIS A 23 17.85 -21.35 -30.41
C HIS A 23 16.53 -21.47 -29.64
N TRP A 24 16.00 -22.70 -29.54
CA TRP A 24 14.78 -22.95 -28.76
C TRP A 24 15.05 -22.86 -27.25
N ALA A 25 16.20 -23.32 -26.77
CA ALA A 25 16.59 -23.15 -25.37
C ALA A 25 16.71 -21.67 -25.00
N SER A 26 17.28 -20.83 -25.88
CA SER A 26 17.35 -19.38 -25.71
C SER A 26 15.97 -18.73 -25.72
N LEU A 27 15.07 -19.13 -26.63
CA LEU A 27 13.68 -18.65 -26.67
C LEU A 27 12.88 -19.08 -25.43
N CYS A 28 13.08 -20.29 -24.94
CA CYS A 28 12.45 -20.76 -23.70
C CYS A 28 12.97 -20.01 -22.48
N HIS A 29 14.25 -19.64 -22.44
CA HIS A 29 14.84 -18.86 -21.34
C HIS A 29 14.24 -17.44 -21.30
N THR A 30 14.19 -16.76 -22.44
CA THR A 30 13.59 -15.41 -22.54
C THR A 30 12.08 -15.43 -22.28
N PHE A 31 11.37 -16.48 -22.68
CA PHE A 31 9.96 -16.63 -22.38
C PHE A 31 9.71 -16.89 -20.89
N ARG A 32 10.59 -17.66 -20.23
CA ARG A 32 10.53 -17.94 -18.79
C ARG A 32 10.84 -16.68 -17.97
N GLU A 33 11.82 -15.86 -18.38
CA GLU A 33 12.11 -14.56 -17.74
C GLU A 33 10.95 -13.58 -17.91
N ASN A 34 10.34 -13.51 -19.11
CA ASN A 34 9.17 -12.67 -19.32
C ASN A 34 7.93 -13.13 -18.53
N GLN A 35 7.75 -14.44 -18.33
CA GLN A 35 6.70 -14.96 -17.44
C GLN A 35 6.96 -14.55 -15.97
N HIS A 36 8.21 -14.60 -15.52
CA HIS A 36 8.58 -14.15 -14.16
C HIS A 36 8.30 -12.66 -13.96
N ILE A 37 8.64 -11.82 -14.96
CA ILE A 37 8.37 -10.38 -14.94
C ILE A 37 6.87 -10.10 -14.97
N LEU A 38 6.08 -10.87 -15.73
CA LEU A 38 4.63 -10.73 -15.79
C LEU A 38 3.94 -11.21 -14.50
N ILE A 39 4.48 -12.22 -13.82
CA ILE A 39 3.98 -12.69 -12.52
C ILE A 39 4.30 -11.67 -11.44
N GLN A 40 5.53 -11.15 -11.38
CA GLN A 40 5.91 -10.08 -10.45
C GLN A 40 5.08 -8.80 -10.69
N ARG A 41 4.84 -8.42 -11.95
CA ARG A 41 3.99 -7.26 -12.27
C ARG A 41 2.52 -7.49 -11.90
N LYS A 42 2.06 -8.73 -11.79
CA LYS A 42 0.71 -9.06 -11.32
C LYS A 42 0.58 -8.99 -9.81
N GLU A 43 1.68 -9.19 -9.07
CA GLU A 43 1.72 -8.99 -7.62
C GLU A 43 1.80 -7.50 -7.24
N GLU A 44 2.37 -6.65 -8.11
CA GLU A 44 2.43 -5.19 -7.89
C GLU A 44 1.12 -4.44 -8.15
N VAL A 45 0.07 -5.06 -8.67
CA VAL A 45 -1.21 -4.39 -9.00
C VAL A 45 -2.32 -4.68 -7.97
N SER A 46 -2.03 -5.35 -6.88
CA SER A 46 -2.99 -5.48 -5.78
C SER A 46 -2.73 -4.44 -4.68
N ILE A 47 -2.62 -3.16 -5.06
CA ILE A 47 -2.78 -2.06 -4.11
C ILE A 47 -4.29 -1.93 -3.86
N MET A 48 -4.85 -2.83 -3.09
CA MET A 48 -6.22 -2.73 -2.60
C MET A 48 -6.13 -2.39 -1.11
N PHE A 49 -6.18 -1.08 -0.81
CA PHE A 49 -6.51 -0.65 0.54
C PHE A 49 -7.92 -1.19 0.87
N ASP A 50 -8.09 -1.62 2.08
CA ASP A 50 -9.35 -2.19 2.53
C ASP A 50 -10.32 -1.11 3.02
N LEU A 51 -11.61 -1.42 2.95
CA LEU A 51 -12.67 -0.54 3.45
C LEU A 51 -13.23 -1.11 4.75
N ILE A 52 -13.49 -0.21 5.72
CA ILE A 52 -14.03 -0.58 7.02
C ILE A 52 -15.18 0.35 7.39
N SER A 53 -16.17 -0.14 8.12
CA SER A 53 -17.22 0.70 8.68
C SER A 53 -16.70 1.50 9.89
N ILE A 54 -17.29 2.68 10.13
CA ILE A 54 -16.89 3.51 11.27
C ILE A 54 -17.09 2.82 12.62
N SER A 55 -18.15 2.04 12.77
CA SER A 55 -18.42 1.28 14.00
C SER A 55 -17.40 0.18 14.25
N GLU A 56 -16.97 -0.49 13.20
CA GLU A 56 -15.96 -1.55 13.29
C GLU A 56 -14.58 -0.97 13.55
N ALA A 57 -14.22 0.14 12.90
CA ALA A 57 -12.96 0.84 13.13
C ALA A 57 -12.83 1.32 14.58
N ILE A 58 -13.89 1.93 15.13
CA ILE A 58 -13.91 2.35 16.54
C ILE A 58 -13.78 1.13 17.46
N LYS A 59 -14.56 0.06 17.23
CA LYS A 59 -14.51 -1.15 18.05
C LYS A 59 -13.11 -1.76 18.07
N ARG A 60 -12.51 -1.99 16.91
CA ARG A 60 -11.16 -2.56 16.80
C ARG A 60 -10.09 -1.68 17.41
N SER A 61 -10.26 -0.35 17.36
CA SER A 61 -9.37 0.58 18.06
C SER A 61 -9.49 0.47 19.58
N TYR A 62 -10.70 0.31 20.13
CA TYR A 62 -10.89 0.03 21.55
C TYR A 62 -10.31 -1.32 22.00
N ASP A 63 -10.38 -2.33 21.14
CA ASP A 63 -9.82 -3.65 21.39
C ASP A 63 -8.29 -3.70 21.17
N SER A 64 -7.65 -2.55 20.89
CA SER A 64 -6.21 -2.40 20.58
C SER A 64 -5.76 -3.21 19.36
N GLU A 65 -6.67 -3.52 18.43
CA GLU A 65 -6.41 -4.27 17.21
C GLU A 65 -5.92 -3.37 16.06
N GLY A 66 -5.83 -2.05 16.26
CA GLY A 66 -5.39 -1.11 15.25
C GLY A 66 -5.45 0.34 15.73
N LEU A 67 -4.77 1.22 14.99
CA LEU A 67 -4.73 2.65 15.26
C LEU A 67 -5.79 3.39 14.45
N LEU A 68 -6.63 4.19 15.12
CA LEU A 68 -7.61 5.05 14.46
C LEU A 68 -7.00 6.43 14.19
N VAL A 69 -6.99 6.85 12.92
CA VAL A 69 -6.31 8.07 12.47
C VAL A 69 -7.27 9.01 11.76
N ASP A 70 -7.32 10.24 12.22
CA ASP A 70 -8.00 11.36 11.56
C ASP A 70 -7.03 12.06 10.60
N VAL A 71 -7.34 12.04 9.31
CA VAL A 71 -6.50 12.69 8.30
C VAL A 71 -6.93 14.12 7.99
N ARG A 72 -7.87 14.68 8.75
CA ARG A 72 -8.26 16.08 8.64
C ARG A 72 -7.20 16.99 9.27
N SER A 73 -7.29 18.28 9.01
CA SER A 73 -6.39 19.24 9.63
C SER A 73 -6.51 19.23 11.16
N GLU A 74 -5.43 19.58 11.84
CA GLU A 74 -5.36 19.66 13.31
C GLU A 74 -6.45 20.57 13.89
N GLU A 75 -6.76 21.68 13.22
CA GLU A 75 -7.83 22.61 13.63
C GLU A 75 -9.21 21.97 13.63
N VAL A 76 -9.50 21.09 12.66
CA VAL A 76 -10.77 20.36 12.55
C VAL A 76 -10.81 19.24 13.56
N PHE A 77 -9.71 18.53 13.74
CA PHE A 77 -9.55 17.48 14.75
C PHE A 77 -9.87 18.01 16.16
N LYS A 78 -9.27 19.13 16.55
CA LYS A 78 -9.50 19.76 17.86
C LYS A 78 -10.95 20.16 18.13
N LYS A 79 -11.72 20.47 17.08
CA LYS A 79 -13.15 20.81 17.19
C LYS A 79 -14.03 19.60 17.47
N GLY A 80 -13.58 18.42 17.09
CA GLY A 80 -14.28 17.18 17.35
C GLY A 80 -13.80 16.02 16.47
N HIS A 81 -13.40 14.93 17.10
CA HIS A 81 -12.86 13.73 16.48
C HIS A 81 -13.46 12.48 17.10
N LEU A 82 -13.25 11.34 16.45
CA LEU A 82 -13.70 10.05 16.98
C LEU A 82 -12.90 9.68 18.24
N PRO A 83 -13.52 9.02 19.22
CA PRO A 83 -12.81 8.54 20.40
C PRO A 83 -11.60 7.68 20.06
N MET A 84 -10.52 7.82 20.80
CA MET A 84 -9.26 7.12 20.60
C MET A 84 -8.51 7.47 19.30
N ALA A 85 -9.01 8.40 18.49
CA ALA A 85 -8.33 8.80 17.27
C ALA A 85 -7.11 9.67 17.55
N VAL A 86 -6.05 9.46 16.78
CA VAL A 86 -4.89 10.36 16.68
C VAL A 86 -5.01 11.18 15.40
N ASN A 87 -4.39 12.35 15.39
CA ASN A 87 -4.39 13.20 14.19
C ASN A 87 -3.10 13.03 13.40
N LEU A 88 -3.23 12.71 12.14
CA LEU A 88 -2.14 12.74 11.16
C LEU A 88 -2.67 13.35 9.87
N PRO A 89 -2.48 14.66 9.68
CA PRO A 89 -3.03 15.38 8.53
C PRO A 89 -2.66 14.79 7.19
N PHE A 90 -3.60 14.81 6.26
CA PHE A 90 -3.42 14.26 4.90
C PHE A 90 -2.19 14.82 4.19
N GLU A 91 -1.92 16.12 4.37
CA GLU A 91 -0.77 16.81 3.78
C GLU A 91 0.56 16.23 4.26
N GLU A 92 0.63 15.77 5.50
CA GLU A 92 1.82 15.11 6.05
C GLU A 92 2.03 13.74 5.44
N ILE A 93 0.96 12.94 5.30
CA ILE A 93 1.02 11.62 4.66
C ILE A 93 1.44 11.72 3.18
N MET A 94 0.99 12.76 2.49
CA MET A 94 1.28 12.97 1.07
C MET A 94 2.60 13.69 0.81
N ASN A 95 3.31 14.12 1.85
CA ASN A 95 4.59 14.77 1.72
C ASN A 95 5.63 13.80 1.13
N GLU A 96 6.50 14.29 0.24
CA GLU A 96 7.61 13.51 -0.33
C GLU A 96 8.63 13.07 0.73
N LYS A 97 8.72 13.81 1.85
CA LYS A 97 9.59 13.51 2.99
C LYS A 97 8.89 12.71 4.09
N PHE A 98 7.75 12.09 3.76
CA PHE A 98 7.01 11.26 4.69
C PHE A 98 7.90 10.14 5.22
N ASP A 99 8.19 10.17 6.51
CA ASP A 99 9.04 9.22 7.20
C ASP A 99 8.18 8.25 8.01
N ILE A 100 8.10 7.05 7.52
CA ILE A 100 7.32 5.98 8.13
C ILE A 100 7.86 5.60 9.52
N GLU A 101 9.18 5.49 9.67
CA GLU A 101 9.79 5.07 10.94
C GLU A 101 9.54 6.09 12.04
N ALA A 102 9.52 7.39 11.69
CA ALA A 102 9.15 8.46 12.61
C ALA A 102 7.68 8.32 13.05
N ILE A 103 6.76 8.08 12.12
CA ILE A 103 5.32 7.92 12.40
C ILE A 103 5.04 6.67 13.25
N GLU A 104 5.64 5.53 12.92
CA GLU A 104 5.52 4.31 13.71
C GLU A 104 5.98 4.53 15.15
N LYS A 105 7.07 5.28 15.33
CA LYS A 105 7.61 5.60 16.65
C LYS A 105 6.74 6.63 17.41
N ASP A 106 6.31 7.68 16.76
CA ASP A 106 5.53 8.77 17.39
C ASP A 106 4.16 8.29 17.85
N PHE A 107 3.52 7.43 17.06
CA PHE A 107 2.21 6.84 17.39
C PHE A 107 2.30 5.45 18.05
N ASN A 108 3.52 4.96 18.30
CA ASN A 108 3.78 3.62 18.86
C ASN A 108 3.03 2.51 18.09
N ILE A 109 3.07 2.59 16.76
CA ILE A 109 2.46 1.59 15.88
C ILE A 109 3.33 0.33 15.91
N GLU A 110 2.74 -0.78 16.32
CA GLU A 110 3.43 -2.07 16.25
C GLU A 110 3.52 -2.55 14.79
N LYS A 111 4.61 -3.22 14.48
CA LYS A 111 4.80 -3.80 13.15
C LYS A 111 3.63 -4.74 12.84
N GLU A 112 2.99 -4.55 11.68
CA GLU A 112 1.79 -5.27 11.24
C GLU A 112 0.46 -4.80 11.89
N GLN A 113 0.48 -3.82 12.79
CA GLN A 113 -0.75 -3.23 13.32
C GLN A 113 -1.48 -2.45 12.22
N PRO A 114 -2.76 -2.74 11.95
CA PRO A 114 -3.51 -2.03 10.93
C PRO A 114 -3.85 -0.59 11.35
N VAL A 115 -3.94 0.30 10.36
CA VAL A 115 -4.30 1.70 10.57
C VAL A 115 -5.66 1.98 9.93
N PHE A 116 -6.59 2.53 10.69
CA PHE A 116 -7.94 2.89 10.27
C PHE A 116 -8.03 4.39 10.03
N LEU A 117 -8.06 4.80 8.78
CA LEU A 117 -8.04 6.21 8.39
C LEU A 117 -9.45 6.74 8.12
N TYR A 118 -9.79 7.88 8.68
CA TYR A 118 -11.04 8.57 8.37
C TYR A 118 -10.83 10.05 8.09
N CYS A 119 -11.74 10.62 7.31
CA CYS A 119 -11.87 12.06 7.06
C CYS A 119 -13.34 12.47 7.18
N ASP A 120 -13.75 13.57 6.60
CA ASP A 120 -15.15 14.00 6.64
C ASP A 120 -16.09 13.05 5.87
N THR A 121 -15.77 12.68 4.63
CA THR A 121 -16.64 11.91 3.73
C THR A 121 -16.09 10.56 3.29
N GLY A 122 -14.82 10.25 3.58
CA GLY A 122 -14.14 9.02 3.17
C GLY A 122 -13.25 9.16 1.92
N SER A 123 -13.33 10.27 1.17
CA SER A 123 -12.54 10.43 -0.06
C SER A 123 -11.05 10.66 0.19
N THR A 124 -10.72 11.55 1.11
CA THR A 124 -9.32 11.88 1.46
C THR A 124 -8.64 10.71 2.19
N SER A 125 -9.36 10.04 3.10
CA SER A 125 -8.85 8.87 3.81
C SER A 125 -8.55 7.70 2.89
N MET A 126 -9.28 7.57 1.77
CA MET A 126 -9.03 6.56 0.74
C MET A 126 -7.68 6.79 0.04
N LEU A 127 -7.35 8.04 -0.28
CA LEU A 127 -6.07 8.39 -0.88
C LEU A 127 -4.91 8.19 0.10
N ALA A 128 -5.13 8.56 1.38
CA ALA A 128 -4.17 8.34 2.44
C ALA A 128 -3.92 6.85 2.67
N ALA A 129 -4.98 6.03 2.73
CA ALA A 129 -4.86 4.58 2.87
C ALA A 129 -4.05 3.96 1.74
N LYS A 130 -4.33 4.35 0.49
CA LYS A 130 -3.57 3.90 -0.67
C LYS A 130 -2.08 4.28 -0.57
N LYS A 131 -1.78 5.47 -0.08
CA LYS A 131 -0.39 5.90 0.12
C LYS A 131 0.31 5.06 1.18
N LEU A 132 -0.30 4.86 2.35
CA LEU A 132 0.25 4.06 3.44
C LEU A 132 0.45 2.60 3.03
N ASP A 133 -0.52 1.99 2.34
CA ASP A 133 -0.40 0.63 1.82
C ASP A 133 0.77 0.49 0.83
N SER A 134 0.98 1.50 -0.03
CA SER A 134 2.10 1.52 -0.98
C SER A 134 3.49 1.54 -0.33
N VAL A 135 3.58 1.90 0.94
CA VAL A 135 4.82 1.94 1.73
C VAL A 135 4.88 0.84 2.80
N GLY A 136 3.93 -0.10 2.77
CA GLY A 136 3.94 -1.31 3.59
C GLY A 136 3.16 -1.23 4.90
N ILE A 137 2.39 -0.15 5.15
CA ILE A 137 1.49 -0.07 6.29
C ILE A 137 0.10 -0.57 5.86
N HIS A 138 -0.40 -1.61 6.52
CA HIS A 138 -1.75 -2.12 6.25
C HIS A 138 -2.81 -1.11 6.67
N ALA A 139 -3.44 -0.46 5.70
CA ALA A 139 -4.32 0.67 5.92
C ALA A 139 -5.75 0.41 5.43
N TYR A 140 -6.71 0.79 6.26
CA TYR A 140 -8.15 0.76 5.95
C TYR A 140 -8.68 2.18 5.81
N SER A 141 -9.56 2.42 4.85
CA SER A 141 -10.32 3.66 4.79
C SER A 141 -11.73 3.47 5.36
N VAL A 142 -12.12 4.36 6.28
CA VAL A 142 -13.45 4.36 6.88
C VAL A 142 -14.47 4.90 5.89
N VAL A 143 -15.45 4.06 5.55
CA VAL A 143 -16.50 4.40 4.60
C VAL A 143 -17.39 5.52 5.14
N GLY A 144 -17.61 6.55 4.34
CA GLY A 144 -18.50 7.68 4.67
C GLY A 144 -17.90 8.69 5.67
N GLY A 145 -16.73 8.40 6.23
CA GLY A 145 -16.06 9.31 7.15
C GLY A 145 -16.87 9.67 8.39
N ILE A 146 -16.48 10.76 9.06
CA ILE A 146 -17.11 11.20 10.31
C ILE A 146 -18.48 11.87 10.11
N MET A 147 -18.80 12.34 8.91
CA MET A 147 -20.02 13.12 8.61
C MET A 147 -21.32 12.37 9.01
N PHE A 148 -21.33 11.05 8.84
CA PHE A 148 -22.51 10.23 9.17
C PHE A 148 -22.48 9.62 10.57
N TYR A 149 -21.41 9.87 11.33
CA TYR A 149 -21.31 9.41 12.69
C TYR A 149 -22.23 10.20 13.61
N LYS A 150 -23.05 9.49 14.42
CA LYS A 150 -24.01 10.09 15.35
C LYS A 150 -23.65 9.90 16.82
N GLY A 151 -22.48 9.28 17.07
CA GLY A 151 -22.00 9.03 18.42
C GLY A 151 -21.29 10.25 19.04
N TYR A 152 -20.67 10.00 20.17
CA TYR A 152 -19.88 11.00 20.88
C TYR A 152 -18.61 11.34 20.13
N LEU A 153 -18.30 12.65 20.09
CA LEU A 153 -17.02 13.16 19.59
C LEU A 153 -16.19 13.72 20.74
N GLU A 154 -14.94 13.35 20.80
CA GLU A 154 -13.96 13.96 21.68
C GLU A 154 -13.55 15.33 21.15
N LYS A 155 -13.21 16.23 22.06
CA LYS A 155 -12.70 17.56 21.73
C LYS A 155 -11.47 17.81 22.56
N GLU A 156 -10.42 18.32 21.94
CA GLU A 156 -9.31 18.84 22.72
C GLU A 156 -9.78 20.06 23.52
N LYS A 157 -9.55 20.02 24.83
CA LYS A 157 -9.76 21.19 25.67
C LYS A 157 -8.75 22.22 25.24
N ASN A 158 -9.23 23.37 24.76
CA ASN A 158 -8.37 24.55 24.68
C ASN A 158 -7.90 24.86 26.12
N ASP A 159 -6.72 24.45 26.45
CA ASP A 159 -6.09 24.77 27.73
C ASP A 159 -5.74 26.26 27.75
N LEU A 160 -6.78 27.08 27.98
CA LEU A 160 -6.62 28.49 28.38
C LEU A 160 -5.73 28.63 29.65
N TRP A 161 -5.53 27.51 30.36
CA TRP A 161 -4.69 27.45 31.55
C TRP A 161 -3.18 27.42 31.29
N THR A 162 -2.75 26.99 30.10
CA THR A 162 -1.33 27.02 29.74
C THR A 162 -0.81 28.41 29.41
N MET A 163 -1.66 29.31 28.90
CA MET A 163 -1.26 30.68 28.58
C MET A 163 -1.09 31.58 29.82
N VAL A 164 -1.68 31.22 30.96
CA VAL A 164 -1.60 32.02 32.19
C VAL A 164 -0.32 31.72 33.01
N ARG A 165 0.40 30.64 32.72
CA ARG A 165 1.62 30.26 33.46
C ARG A 165 2.94 30.72 32.83
N THR A 166 2.91 31.35 31.67
CA THR A 166 4.11 31.82 30.96
C THR A 166 4.16 33.37 30.86
N SER A 167 3.34 34.09 31.67
CA SER A 167 3.41 35.54 31.82
C SER A 167 4.06 35.94 33.11
#